data_4ceaa225c24bef618166d1f29da63f2f
#
_entry.id   4ceaa225c24bef618166d1f29da63f2f
#
_cell.length_a   1.000
_cell.length_b   1.000
_cell.length_c   1.000
_cell.angle_alpha   90.00
_cell.angle_beta   90.00
_cell.angle_gamma   90.00
#
_symmetry.space_group_name_H-M   'P 1'
#
loop_
_entity.id
_entity.type
_entity.pdbx_description
1 polymer ?
#
loop_
_entity_poly.entity_id
_entity_poly.type
_entity_poly.pdbx_seq_one_letter_code
_entity_poly.pdbx_strand_id
1 'polypeptide(L)'
;HTGYAWLGEVGYNHKQFSGLATFRVLKHMNTMLTLEGQGTGNVLNYLPALTRQYTYMLANLNPYQVNVNGEIGGQADVYYSIRPNGQRSKYWNFHANFSTYYSDKNLIGKSRLLWRDINGDIEHQWNKKIKTGFLVSVQEWSPTHGTTERTYASNIFVYDMTYKFDRKTSVRGELQYLYSEDYEKDWMAALIEVNLAPRWSFSISDMYNNGDTKKHYYNGSVSYTFDRTRIQVNYGRNRAGYICSGGVCRYTPAYTGAGITLTTSF
;
A
#
# COMPACT_ATOMS: atom_id res chain seq x y z
N HIS A 1 17.88 16.29 -23.35
CA HIS A 1 16.83 15.32 -23.67
C HIS A 1 15.46 15.94 -23.33
N THR A 2 14.48 15.80 -24.22
CA THR A 2 13.11 16.28 -23.97
C THR A 2 12.37 15.21 -23.17
N GLY A 3 11.82 15.57 -22.01
CA GLY A 3 10.95 14.71 -21.21
C GLY A 3 9.51 14.79 -21.68
N TYR A 4 8.76 13.70 -21.54
CA TYR A 4 7.32 13.69 -21.74
C TYR A 4 6.62 12.66 -20.84
N ALA A 5 5.34 12.90 -20.58
CA ALA A 5 4.45 12.01 -19.87
C ALA A 5 3.14 11.86 -20.64
N TRP A 6 2.66 10.63 -20.74
CA TRP A 6 1.34 10.30 -21.26
C TRP A 6 0.57 9.55 -20.18
N LEU A 7 -0.66 9.99 -19.95
CA LEU A 7 -1.60 9.34 -19.03
C LEU A 7 -2.94 9.19 -19.77
N GLY A 8 -3.45 7.98 -19.78
CA GLY A 8 -4.79 7.65 -20.26
C GLY A 8 -5.58 6.95 -19.19
N GLU A 9 -6.87 7.26 -19.09
CA GLU A 9 -7.78 6.66 -18.14
C GLU A 9 -9.12 6.37 -18.80
N VAL A 10 -9.68 5.17 -18.54
CA VAL A 10 -11.01 4.75 -18.98
C VAL A 10 -11.75 4.14 -17.80
N GLY A 11 -12.89 4.71 -17.46
CA GLY A 11 -13.77 4.23 -16.38
C GLY A 11 -15.11 3.74 -16.92
N TYR A 12 -15.65 2.69 -16.31
CA TYR A 12 -16.98 2.18 -16.60
C TYR A 12 -17.71 1.85 -15.28
N ASN A 13 -18.92 2.36 -15.14
CA ASN A 13 -19.77 2.12 -13.99
C ASN A 13 -21.17 1.69 -14.43
N HIS A 14 -21.61 0.54 -13.96
CA HIS A 14 -22.98 0.07 -14.22
C HIS A 14 -23.51 -0.74 -13.02
N LYS A 15 -24.58 -0.27 -12.40
CA LYS A 15 -25.22 -0.90 -11.23
C LYS A 15 -24.21 -1.24 -10.11
N GLN A 16 -23.93 -2.53 -9.91
CA GLN A 16 -23.02 -3.04 -8.87
C GLN A 16 -21.57 -3.20 -9.35
N PHE A 17 -21.31 -2.96 -10.63
CA PHE A 17 -20.00 -3.11 -11.26
C PHE A 17 -19.35 -1.74 -11.46
N SER A 18 -18.07 -1.63 -11.14
CA SER A 18 -17.21 -0.49 -11.45
C SER A 18 -15.86 -0.98 -11.94
N GLY A 19 -15.39 -0.44 -13.03
CA GLY A 19 -14.07 -0.74 -13.59
C GLY A 19 -13.33 0.53 -13.95
N LEU A 20 -12.04 0.55 -13.71
CA LEU A 20 -11.12 1.62 -14.06
C LEU A 20 -9.85 1.02 -14.66
N ALA A 21 -9.43 1.53 -15.81
CA ALA A 21 -8.13 1.20 -16.39
C ALA A 21 -7.34 2.47 -16.62
N THR A 22 -6.09 2.48 -16.17
CA THR A 22 -5.15 3.60 -16.37
C THR A 22 -3.92 3.10 -17.10
N PHE A 23 -3.36 3.93 -17.96
CA PHE A 23 -2.15 3.64 -18.71
C PHE A 23 -1.23 4.86 -18.66
N ARG A 24 0.08 4.61 -18.47
CA ARG A 24 1.08 5.67 -18.40
C ARG A 24 2.35 5.31 -19.16
N VAL A 25 2.89 6.32 -19.83
CA VAL A 25 4.24 6.33 -20.39
C VAL A 25 4.97 7.53 -19.84
N LEU A 26 6.14 7.33 -19.27
CA LEU A 26 7.04 8.40 -18.81
C LEU A 26 8.38 8.26 -19.50
N LYS A 27 8.98 9.42 -19.83
CA LYS A 27 10.33 9.48 -20.35
C LYS A 27 11.01 10.77 -19.90
N HIS A 28 12.19 10.65 -19.32
CA HIS A 28 13.03 11.77 -18.87
C HIS A 28 12.29 12.83 -18.04
N MET A 29 11.43 12.38 -17.10
CA MET A 29 10.68 13.24 -16.16
C MET A 29 11.44 13.47 -14.84
N ASN A 30 12.75 13.26 -14.86
CA ASN A 30 13.60 13.42 -13.70
C ASN A 30 13.85 14.90 -13.40
N THR A 31 13.36 15.39 -12.27
CA THR A 31 13.55 16.77 -11.78
C THR A 31 14.40 16.74 -10.54
N MET A 32 15.55 17.39 -10.56
CA MET A 32 16.44 17.50 -9.43
C MET A 32 16.21 18.81 -8.69
N LEU A 33 16.30 18.77 -7.35
CA LEU A 33 16.18 19.97 -6.50
C LEU A 33 17.44 20.86 -6.57
N THR A 34 18.62 20.26 -6.75
CA THR A 34 19.89 20.97 -6.93
C THR A 34 20.76 20.24 -7.95
N LEU A 35 21.63 20.98 -8.64
CA LEU A 35 22.57 20.43 -9.62
C LEU A 35 23.77 19.71 -8.94
N GLU A 36 24.07 20.03 -7.69
CA GLU A 36 25.25 19.56 -6.96
C GLU A 36 24.97 18.32 -6.10
N GLY A 37 23.71 18.01 -5.84
CA GLY A 37 23.31 16.87 -5.00
C GLY A 37 23.34 15.55 -5.77
N GLN A 38 24.03 14.55 -5.22
CA GLN A 38 23.95 13.19 -5.71
C GLN A 38 23.05 12.34 -4.80
N GLY A 39 22.26 11.44 -5.40
CA GLY A 39 21.45 10.48 -4.68
C GLY A 39 19.93 10.71 -4.83
N THR A 40 19.17 9.74 -4.35
CA THR A 40 17.71 9.69 -4.49
C THR A 40 16.97 10.81 -3.75
N GLY A 41 17.57 11.36 -2.69
CA GLY A 41 17.00 12.48 -1.92
C GLY A 41 16.96 13.80 -2.67
N ASN A 42 17.70 13.93 -3.78
CA ASN A 42 17.76 15.13 -4.61
C ASN A 42 16.74 15.11 -5.76
N VAL A 43 16.09 13.99 -5.99
CA VAL A 43 15.09 13.84 -7.05
C VAL A 43 13.71 14.19 -6.51
N LEU A 44 13.05 15.16 -7.12
CA LEU A 44 11.66 15.47 -6.83
C LEU A 44 10.76 14.53 -7.63
N ASN A 45 10.23 13.50 -6.98
CA ASN A 45 9.24 12.63 -7.58
C ASN A 45 7.83 13.10 -7.16
N TYR A 46 7.13 13.78 -8.07
CA TYR A 46 5.75 14.26 -7.90
C TYR A 46 4.73 13.39 -8.64
N LEU A 47 5.17 12.37 -9.35
CA LEU A 47 4.30 11.48 -10.11
C LEU A 47 3.80 10.37 -9.20
N PRO A 48 2.48 10.18 -9.04
CA PRO A 48 1.94 9.13 -8.22
C PRO A 48 2.22 7.75 -8.83
N ALA A 49 2.50 6.78 -7.98
CA ALA A 49 2.50 5.38 -8.38
C ALA A 49 1.06 4.97 -8.73
N LEU A 50 0.81 4.62 -9.99
CA LEU A 50 -0.49 4.10 -10.44
C LEU A 50 -0.54 2.59 -10.17
N THR A 51 -0.57 2.23 -8.92
CA THR A 51 -0.70 0.87 -8.40
C THR A 51 -1.62 0.90 -7.19
N ARG A 52 -2.16 -0.24 -6.82
CA ARG A 52 -2.95 -0.32 -5.59
C ARG A 52 -2.14 0.16 -4.40
N GLN A 53 -2.70 1.10 -3.64
CA GLN A 53 -2.12 1.56 -2.37
C GLN A 53 -2.67 0.70 -1.24
N TYR A 54 -1.80 -0.09 -0.61
CA TYR A 54 -2.18 -0.97 0.47
C TYR A 54 -2.09 -0.27 1.83
N THR A 55 -3.05 -0.54 2.69
CA THR A 55 -3.01 -0.18 4.13
C THR A 55 -2.40 -1.28 4.98
N TYR A 56 -2.33 -2.50 4.45
CA TYR A 56 -1.77 -3.66 5.13
C TYR A 56 -0.25 -3.63 5.10
N MET A 57 0.38 -3.90 6.23
CA MET A 57 1.83 -3.74 6.44
C MET A 57 2.66 -4.57 5.46
N LEU A 58 2.34 -5.87 5.32
CA LEU A 58 3.13 -6.76 4.45
C LEU A 58 2.83 -6.55 2.97
N ALA A 59 1.61 -6.19 2.61
CA ALA A 59 1.27 -5.87 1.21
C ALA A 59 1.93 -4.57 0.73
N ASN A 60 2.35 -3.71 1.66
CA ASN A 60 3.08 -2.48 1.40
C ASN A 60 4.57 -2.56 1.83
N LEU A 61 5.11 -3.76 1.99
CA LEU A 61 6.50 -3.95 2.44
C LEU A 61 7.51 -3.41 1.43
N ASN A 62 7.26 -3.64 0.14
CA ASN A 62 8.08 -3.18 -0.98
C ASN A 62 7.21 -2.41 -1.98
N PRO A 63 6.80 -1.16 -1.67
CA PRO A 63 5.90 -0.40 -2.50
C PRO A 63 6.57 -0.02 -3.82
N TYR A 64 5.78 -0.02 -4.91
CA TYR A 64 6.28 0.41 -6.21
C TYR A 64 6.69 1.88 -6.20
N GLN A 65 7.85 2.15 -6.76
CA GLN A 65 8.37 3.50 -6.95
C GLN A 65 8.42 3.81 -8.45
N VAL A 66 7.88 4.96 -8.81
CA VAL A 66 7.85 5.43 -10.19
C VAL A 66 9.28 5.61 -10.72
N ASN A 67 9.56 5.01 -11.87
CA ASN A 67 10.82 5.24 -12.56
C ASN A 67 10.73 6.51 -13.42
N VAL A 68 11.07 7.64 -12.83
CA VAL A 68 11.02 8.96 -13.48
C VAL A 68 11.94 9.11 -14.69
N ASN A 69 12.93 8.24 -14.84
CA ASN A 69 13.83 8.24 -16.00
C ASN A 69 13.13 7.64 -17.22
N GLY A 70 12.23 6.70 -17.03
CA GLY A 70 11.41 6.15 -18.11
C GLY A 70 10.72 4.85 -17.72
N GLU A 71 9.40 4.85 -17.86
CA GLU A 71 8.58 3.66 -17.65
C GLU A 71 7.37 3.64 -18.57
N ILE A 72 6.87 2.44 -18.82
CA ILE A 72 5.61 2.18 -19.49
C ILE A 72 4.84 1.14 -18.71
N GLY A 73 3.56 1.37 -18.48
CA GLY A 73 2.72 0.42 -17.79
C GLY A 73 1.32 0.94 -17.53
N GLY A 74 0.60 0.23 -16.67
CA GLY A 74 -0.77 0.59 -16.33
C GLY A 74 -1.32 -0.26 -15.20
N GLN A 75 -2.55 0.08 -14.86
CA GLN A 75 -3.33 -0.56 -13.81
C GLN A 75 -4.76 -0.76 -14.29
N ALA A 76 -5.38 -1.84 -13.87
CA ALA A 76 -6.80 -2.08 -14.01
C ALA A 76 -7.40 -2.46 -12.66
N ASP A 77 -8.50 -1.81 -12.31
CA ASP A 77 -9.28 -2.06 -11.09
C ASP A 77 -10.70 -2.47 -11.46
N VAL A 78 -11.21 -3.51 -10.81
CA VAL A 78 -12.57 -3.99 -10.98
C VAL A 78 -13.22 -4.19 -9.62
N TYR A 79 -14.36 -3.59 -9.42
CA TYR A 79 -15.19 -3.71 -8.20
C TYR A 79 -16.55 -4.28 -8.54
N TYR A 80 -17.00 -5.20 -7.70
CA TYR A 80 -18.34 -5.75 -7.78
C TYR A 80 -18.96 -5.90 -6.40
N SER A 81 -20.17 -5.36 -6.20
CA SER A 81 -20.87 -5.39 -4.92
C SER A 81 -22.17 -6.16 -5.02
N ILE A 82 -22.40 -7.13 -4.12
CA ILE A 82 -23.64 -7.87 -4.00
C ILE A 82 -24.33 -7.45 -2.70
N ARG A 83 -25.58 -7.01 -2.80
CA ARG A 83 -26.42 -6.66 -1.63
C ARG A 83 -27.69 -7.46 -1.65
N PRO A 84 -27.74 -8.62 -0.95
CA PRO A 84 -28.94 -9.45 -0.90
C PRO A 84 -30.13 -8.64 -0.39
N ASN A 85 -31.25 -8.69 -1.11
CA ASN A 85 -32.51 -7.99 -0.78
C ASN A 85 -32.35 -6.48 -0.51
N GLY A 86 -31.33 -5.81 -1.08
CA GLY A 86 -31.07 -4.38 -0.84
C GLY A 86 -30.64 -4.03 0.58
N GLN A 87 -30.33 -5.01 1.42
CA GLN A 87 -29.94 -4.79 2.82
C GLN A 87 -28.57 -4.12 2.93
N ARG A 88 -28.50 -2.96 3.57
CA ARG A 88 -27.23 -2.26 3.83
C ARG A 88 -26.35 -2.95 4.88
N SER A 89 -26.93 -3.83 5.70
CA SER A 89 -26.23 -4.53 6.79
C SER A 89 -25.64 -5.87 6.41
N LYS A 90 -25.87 -6.33 5.17
CA LYS A 90 -25.28 -7.55 4.62
C LYS A 90 -24.87 -7.29 3.19
N TYR A 91 -23.59 -7.45 2.89
CA TYR A 91 -23.08 -7.28 1.53
C TYR A 91 -21.81 -8.09 1.32
N TRP A 92 -21.52 -8.35 0.06
CA TRP A 92 -20.23 -8.83 -0.42
C TRP A 92 -19.65 -7.76 -1.35
N ASN A 93 -18.41 -7.37 -1.11
CA ASN A 93 -17.62 -6.56 -2.03
C ASN A 93 -16.47 -7.43 -2.53
N PHE A 94 -16.31 -7.47 -3.83
CA PHE A 94 -15.21 -8.11 -4.53
C PHE A 94 -14.40 -7.02 -5.21
N HIS A 95 -13.10 -7.08 -5.06
CA HIS A 95 -12.18 -6.20 -5.74
C HIS A 95 -11.07 -7.03 -6.36
N ALA A 96 -10.74 -6.76 -7.61
CA ALA A 96 -9.59 -7.33 -8.31
C ALA A 96 -8.79 -6.19 -8.93
N ASN A 97 -7.48 -6.25 -8.77
CA ASN A 97 -6.56 -5.27 -9.33
C ASN A 97 -5.40 -5.98 -10.03
N PHE A 98 -5.00 -5.41 -11.14
CA PHE A 98 -3.78 -5.78 -11.86
C PHE A 98 -2.99 -4.52 -12.19
N SER A 99 -1.70 -4.49 -11.88
CA SER A 99 -0.79 -3.44 -12.31
C SER A 99 0.53 -4.00 -12.81
N THR A 100 1.11 -3.39 -13.83
CA THR A 100 2.43 -3.79 -14.35
C THR A 100 3.16 -2.61 -14.98
N TYR A 101 4.47 -2.53 -14.73
CA TYR A 101 5.35 -1.48 -15.22
C TYR A 101 6.68 -2.05 -15.69
N TYR A 102 7.16 -1.52 -16.80
CA TYR A 102 8.43 -1.87 -17.42
C TYR A 102 9.27 -0.62 -17.63
N SER A 103 10.60 -0.74 -17.53
CA SER A 103 11.53 0.34 -17.87
C SER A 103 11.50 0.66 -19.36
N ASP A 104 11.77 1.92 -19.72
CA ASP A 104 11.99 2.30 -21.13
C ASP A 104 13.28 1.60 -21.63
N LYS A 105 13.15 0.88 -22.76
CA LYS A 105 14.28 0.18 -23.40
C LYS A 105 15.42 1.10 -23.84
N ASN A 106 15.12 2.38 -24.09
CA ASN A 106 16.13 3.36 -24.53
C ASN A 106 17.13 3.73 -23.43
N LEU A 107 16.84 3.42 -22.17
CA LEU A 107 17.75 3.70 -21.03
C LEU A 107 18.86 2.65 -20.92
N ILE A 108 18.55 1.40 -21.18
CA ILE A 108 19.45 0.24 -20.94
C ILE A 108 19.46 -0.76 -22.11
N GLY A 109 18.93 -0.37 -23.28
CA GLY A 109 18.86 -1.19 -24.47
C GLY A 109 17.77 -2.28 -24.47
N LYS A 110 17.19 -2.59 -23.29
CA LYS A 110 16.12 -3.58 -23.10
C LYS A 110 15.06 -3.04 -22.16
N SER A 111 13.80 -3.40 -22.39
CA SER A 111 12.72 -3.18 -21.44
C SER A 111 12.74 -4.28 -20.39
N ARG A 112 12.71 -3.91 -19.10
CA ARG A 112 12.77 -4.85 -17.97
C ARG A 112 11.60 -4.59 -17.03
N LEU A 113 11.11 -5.65 -16.40
CA LEU A 113 10.05 -5.55 -15.40
C LEU A 113 10.53 -4.70 -14.23
N LEU A 114 9.75 -3.70 -13.87
CA LEU A 114 9.93 -2.88 -12.67
C LEU A 114 9.01 -3.35 -11.56
N TRP A 115 7.75 -3.63 -11.94
CA TRP A 115 6.68 -4.00 -11.02
C TRP A 115 5.59 -4.79 -11.72
N ARG A 116 5.04 -5.77 -11.02
CA ARG A 116 3.79 -6.45 -11.35
C ARG A 116 3.07 -6.78 -10.04
N ASP A 117 1.79 -6.55 -9.99
CA ASP A 117 0.94 -6.95 -8.88
C ASP A 117 -0.40 -7.46 -9.43
N ILE A 118 -0.75 -8.67 -9.02
CA ILE A 118 -2.04 -9.29 -9.28
C ILE A 118 -2.66 -9.52 -7.92
N ASN A 119 -3.74 -8.85 -7.64
CA ASN A 119 -4.35 -8.96 -6.32
C ASN A 119 -5.88 -8.99 -6.39
N GLY A 120 -6.46 -9.54 -5.34
CA GLY A 120 -7.89 -9.53 -5.15
C GLY A 120 -8.25 -9.59 -3.68
N ASP A 121 -9.37 -8.99 -3.33
CA ASP A 121 -9.91 -9.06 -1.99
C ASP A 121 -11.43 -9.24 -2.00
N ILE A 122 -11.89 -9.85 -0.93
CA ILE A 122 -13.29 -10.07 -0.65
C ILE A 122 -13.58 -9.48 0.71
N GLU A 123 -14.52 -8.56 0.78
CA GLU A 123 -15.04 -8.03 2.04
C GLU A 123 -16.49 -8.51 2.22
N HIS A 124 -16.79 -9.07 3.38
CA HIS A 124 -18.13 -9.51 3.72
C HIS A 124 -18.63 -8.90 5.02
N GLN A 125 -19.75 -8.19 4.95
CA GLN A 125 -20.51 -7.74 6.11
C GLN A 125 -21.56 -8.78 6.46
N TRP A 126 -21.33 -9.56 7.52
CA TRP A 126 -22.22 -10.64 7.97
C TRP A 126 -23.51 -10.10 8.60
N ASN A 127 -23.35 -9.05 9.40
CA ASN A 127 -24.44 -8.38 10.10
C ASN A 127 -23.96 -6.99 10.55
N LYS A 128 -24.77 -6.27 11.34
CA LYS A 128 -24.40 -4.93 11.83
C LYS A 128 -23.13 -4.89 12.71
N LYS A 129 -22.69 -6.05 13.23
CA LYS A 129 -21.57 -6.16 14.18
C LYS A 129 -20.30 -6.73 13.57
N ILE A 130 -20.40 -7.66 12.63
CA ILE A 130 -19.25 -8.45 12.14
C ILE A 130 -19.00 -8.12 10.66
N LYS A 131 -17.77 -7.74 10.37
CA LYS A 131 -17.22 -7.59 9.03
C LYS A 131 -15.90 -8.36 8.93
N THR A 132 -15.71 -9.08 7.84
CA THR A 132 -14.47 -9.80 7.55
C THR A 132 -13.95 -9.42 6.17
N GLY A 133 -12.63 -9.44 6.02
CA GLY A 133 -11.93 -9.23 4.77
C GLY A 133 -10.86 -10.28 4.56
N PHE A 134 -10.64 -10.65 3.31
CA PHE A 134 -9.54 -11.51 2.90
C PHE A 134 -8.91 -10.96 1.64
N LEU A 135 -7.58 -10.81 1.62
CA LEU A 135 -6.81 -10.31 0.49
C LEU A 135 -5.71 -11.31 0.13
N VAL A 136 -5.54 -11.51 -1.15
CA VAL A 136 -4.37 -12.18 -1.75
C VAL A 136 -3.71 -11.24 -2.73
N SER A 137 -2.39 -11.13 -2.68
CA SER A 137 -1.60 -10.36 -3.64
C SER A 137 -0.37 -11.17 -4.05
N VAL A 138 -0.11 -11.18 -5.34
CA VAL A 138 1.10 -11.77 -5.95
C VAL A 138 1.87 -10.63 -6.58
N GLN A 139 2.98 -10.25 -5.95
CA GLN A 139 3.83 -9.14 -6.35
C GLN A 139 5.12 -9.66 -6.95
N GLU A 140 5.58 -9.05 -8.02
CA GLU A 140 6.90 -9.23 -8.59
C GLU A 140 7.54 -7.86 -8.80
N TRP A 141 8.74 -7.67 -8.28
CA TRP A 141 9.39 -6.36 -8.27
C TRP A 141 10.89 -6.44 -8.51
N SER A 142 11.45 -5.39 -9.13
CA SER A 142 12.88 -5.28 -9.39
C SER A 142 13.59 -4.54 -8.25
N PRO A 143 14.52 -5.16 -7.52
CA PRO A 143 15.27 -4.51 -6.44
C PRO A 143 16.21 -3.40 -6.95
N THR A 144 16.52 -3.40 -8.24
CA THR A 144 17.45 -2.49 -8.88
C THR A 144 16.79 -1.52 -9.85
N HIS A 145 15.47 -1.35 -9.75
CA HIS A 145 14.67 -0.51 -10.67
C HIS A 145 14.98 -0.78 -12.16
N GLY A 146 15.10 -2.07 -12.52
CA GLY A 146 15.33 -2.50 -13.90
C GLY A 146 16.77 -2.34 -14.41
N THR A 147 17.72 -1.92 -13.57
CA THR A 147 19.15 -1.89 -14.00
C THR A 147 19.71 -3.28 -14.21
N THR A 148 19.20 -4.28 -13.50
CA THR A 148 19.47 -5.72 -13.73
C THR A 148 18.21 -6.47 -14.13
N GLU A 149 18.34 -7.70 -14.62
CA GLU A 149 17.18 -8.56 -14.97
C GLU A 149 16.58 -9.26 -13.73
N ARG A 150 17.16 -9.06 -12.55
CA ARG A 150 16.73 -9.72 -11.32
C ARG A 150 15.42 -9.15 -10.83
N THR A 151 14.46 -10.03 -10.58
CA THR A 151 13.18 -9.75 -9.90
C THR A 151 13.01 -10.67 -8.71
N TYR A 152 12.14 -10.28 -7.78
CA TYR A 152 11.71 -11.09 -6.66
C TYR A 152 10.20 -11.23 -6.68
N ALA A 153 9.72 -12.44 -6.40
CA ALA A 153 8.31 -12.72 -6.24
C ALA A 153 7.93 -12.76 -4.75
N SER A 154 6.76 -12.25 -4.44
CA SER A 154 6.17 -12.26 -3.09
C SER A 154 4.69 -12.60 -3.16
N ASN A 155 4.25 -13.56 -2.36
CA ASN A 155 2.85 -13.94 -2.21
C ASN A 155 2.37 -13.50 -0.83
N ILE A 156 1.31 -12.71 -0.78
CA ILE A 156 0.84 -12.05 0.42
C ILE A 156 -0.61 -12.46 0.69
N PHE A 157 -0.87 -12.84 1.94
CA PHE A 157 -2.18 -13.22 2.42
C PHE A 157 -2.54 -12.36 3.62
N VAL A 158 -3.75 -11.79 3.60
CA VAL A 158 -4.24 -10.95 4.69
C VAL A 158 -5.64 -11.41 5.08
N TYR A 159 -5.86 -11.57 6.37
CA TYR A 159 -7.17 -11.72 6.97
C TYR A 159 -7.44 -10.56 7.91
N ASP A 160 -8.59 -9.91 7.74
CA ASP A 160 -9.05 -8.77 8.51
C ASP A 160 -10.42 -9.06 9.08
N MET A 161 -10.63 -8.72 10.36
CA MET A 161 -11.93 -8.86 11.01
C MET A 161 -12.21 -7.65 11.89
N THR A 162 -13.40 -7.08 11.75
CA THR A 162 -13.91 -6.04 12.65
C THR A 162 -15.14 -6.54 13.39
N TYR A 163 -15.13 -6.39 14.72
CA TYR A 163 -16.26 -6.67 15.59
C TYR A 163 -16.71 -5.40 16.31
N LYS A 164 -18.00 -5.06 16.20
CA LYS A 164 -18.64 -3.94 16.89
C LYS A 164 -19.42 -4.47 18.09
N PHE A 165 -18.97 -4.20 19.29
CA PHE A 165 -19.69 -4.53 20.51
C PHE A 165 -21.00 -3.75 20.60
N ASP A 166 -20.89 -2.42 20.38
CA ASP A 166 -21.98 -1.47 20.38
C ASP A 166 -21.72 -0.35 19.35
N ARG A 167 -22.47 0.79 19.46
CA ARG A 167 -22.30 1.93 18.55
C ARG A 167 -21.02 2.73 18.77
N LYS A 168 -20.37 2.56 19.93
CA LYS A 168 -19.19 3.34 20.32
C LYS A 168 -17.93 2.50 20.33
N THR A 169 -18.05 1.18 20.57
CA THR A 169 -16.91 0.30 20.80
C THR A 169 -16.76 -0.70 19.67
N SER A 170 -15.59 -0.73 19.03
CA SER A 170 -15.24 -1.75 18.03
C SER A 170 -13.79 -2.20 18.20
N VAL A 171 -13.54 -3.45 17.83
CA VAL A 171 -12.21 -4.05 17.77
C VAL A 171 -11.98 -4.55 16.35
N ARG A 172 -10.81 -4.27 15.82
CA ARG A 172 -10.32 -4.78 14.54
C ARG A 172 -9.06 -5.59 14.76
N GLY A 173 -8.98 -6.74 14.15
CA GLY A 173 -7.79 -7.59 14.14
C GLY A 173 -7.38 -7.90 12.71
N GLU A 174 -6.07 -7.89 12.46
CA GLU A 174 -5.47 -8.29 11.19
C GLU A 174 -4.42 -9.37 11.45
N LEU A 175 -4.36 -10.36 10.56
CA LEU A 175 -3.28 -11.34 10.46
C LEU A 175 -2.78 -11.35 9.03
N GLN A 176 -1.46 -11.29 8.86
CA GLN A 176 -0.83 -11.21 7.55
C GLN A 176 0.33 -12.19 7.47
N TYR A 177 0.51 -12.79 6.31
CA TYR A 177 1.65 -13.63 5.97
C TYR A 177 2.17 -13.26 4.59
N LEU A 178 3.49 -13.15 4.47
CA LEU A 178 4.18 -12.93 3.21
C LEU A 178 5.23 -14.02 3.02
N TYR A 179 5.12 -14.75 1.93
CA TYR A 179 6.14 -15.64 1.40
C TYR A 179 6.91 -14.93 0.31
N SER A 180 8.23 -14.87 0.39
CA SER A 180 9.06 -14.16 -0.57
C SER A 180 10.31 -14.92 -0.96
N GLU A 181 10.72 -14.73 -2.22
CA GLU A 181 11.98 -15.21 -2.77
C GLU A 181 13.15 -14.23 -2.57
N ASP A 182 12.89 -13.06 -1.98
CA ASP A 182 13.93 -12.07 -1.72
C ASP A 182 14.88 -12.53 -0.60
N TYR A 183 15.89 -11.71 -0.30
CA TYR A 183 16.89 -12.02 0.73
C TYR A 183 16.33 -11.99 2.16
N GLU A 184 15.23 -11.25 2.39
CA GLU A 184 14.56 -11.18 3.69
C GLU A 184 13.55 -12.33 3.89
N LYS A 185 13.18 -13.04 2.82
CA LYS A 185 12.27 -14.20 2.81
C LYS A 185 10.92 -13.89 3.47
N ASP A 186 10.49 -14.75 4.37
CA ASP A 186 9.13 -14.79 4.90
C ASP A 186 8.90 -13.81 6.05
N TRP A 187 7.68 -13.27 6.10
CA TRP A 187 7.24 -12.34 7.12
C TRP A 187 5.86 -12.71 7.64
N MET A 188 5.65 -12.42 8.91
CA MET A 188 4.35 -12.45 9.57
C MET A 188 4.03 -11.09 10.14
N ALA A 189 2.75 -10.70 10.14
CA ALA A 189 2.32 -9.50 10.83
C ALA A 189 0.96 -9.67 11.47
N ALA A 190 0.75 -8.94 12.56
CA ALA A 190 -0.52 -8.86 13.26
C ALA A 190 -0.78 -7.42 13.70
N LEU A 191 -2.07 -7.05 13.74
CA LEU A 191 -2.53 -5.76 14.24
C LEU A 191 -3.80 -5.98 15.06
N ILE A 192 -3.91 -5.27 16.18
CA ILE A 192 -5.14 -5.13 16.94
C ILE A 192 -5.41 -3.64 17.12
N GLU A 193 -6.62 -3.22 16.79
CA GLU A 193 -7.08 -1.85 16.96
C GLU A 193 -8.39 -1.83 17.76
N VAL A 194 -8.45 -0.97 18.78
CA VAL A 194 -9.64 -0.75 19.61
C VAL A 194 -10.10 0.69 19.42
N ASN A 195 -11.32 0.88 18.95
CA ASN A 195 -11.91 2.19 18.76
C ASN A 195 -13.02 2.42 19.80
N LEU A 196 -12.88 3.52 20.54
CA LEU A 196 -13.86 4.03 21.51
C LEU A 196 -14.41 5.37 20.99
N ALA A 197 -15.40 5.27 20.11
CA ALA A 197 -15.99 6.45 19.47
C ALA A 197 -16.67 7.37 20.50
N PRO A 198 -16.63 8.71 20.30
CA PRO A 198 -16.07 9.36 19.09
C PRO A 198 -14.59 9.75 19.21
N ARG A 199 -13.92 9.51 20.32
CA ARG A 199 -12.69 10.21 20.66
C ARG A 199 -11.42 9.39 20.61
N TRP A 200 -11.41 8.15 21.10
CA TRP A 200 -10.21 7.38 21.32
C TRP A 200 -10.04 6.24 20.33
N SER A 201 -8.80 6.03 19.88
CA SER A 201 -8.37 4.83 19.17
C SER A 201 -7.00 4.39 19.70
N PHE A 202 -6.87 3.10 19.91
CA PHE A 202 -5.64 2.45 20.38
C PHE A 202 -5.27 1.37 19.36
N SER A 203 -4.01 1.29 19.00
CA SER A 203 -3.53 0.20 18.15
C SER A 203 -2.20 -0.34 18.62
N ILE A 204 -2.01 -1.63 18.43
CA ILE A 204 -0.74 -2.32 18.56
C ILE A 204 -0.55 -3.22 17.34
N SER A 205 0.65 -3.21 16.80
CA SER A 205 1.01 -4.05 15.66
C SER A 205 2.43 -4.56 15.80
N ASP A 206 2.71 -5.70 15.17
CA ASP A 206 4.04 -6.25 15.03
C ASP A 206 4.21 -6.88 13.66
N MET A 207 5.36 -6.64 13.03
CA MET A 207 5.85 -7.38 11.87
C MET A 207 7.08 -8.17 12.29
N TYR A 208 7.07 -9.45 12.07
CA TYR A 208 8.17 -10.35 12.36
C TYR A 208 8.78 -10.90 11.08
N ASN A 209 10.07 -10.67 10.86
CA ASN A 209 10.79 -11.33 9.79
C ASN A 209 11.11 -12.78 10.21
N ASN A 210 10.35 -13.72 9.69
CA ASN A 210 10.54 -15.13 9.99
C ASN A 210 11.61 -15.81 9.13
N GLY A 211 11.93 -15.22 7.98
CA GLY A 211 12.81 -15.86 7.00
C GLY A 211 14.31 -15.71 7.30
N ASP A 212 14.76 -14.50 7.60
CA ASP A 212 16.19 -14.16 7.70
C ASP A 212 16.57 -13.53 9.03
N THR A 213 16.23 -12.27 9.25
CA THR A 213 16.78 -11.48 10.36
C THR A 213 16.23 -11.84 11.73
N LYS A 214 15.11 -12.53 11.82
CA LYS A 214 14.39 -12.89 13.07
C LYS A 214 14.08 -11.68 13.95
N LYS A 215 13.80 -10.52 13.33
CA LYS A 215 13.57 -9.26 14.03
C LYS A 215 12.09 -8.90 14.05
N HIS A 216 11.68 -8.31 15.17
CA HIS A 216 10.37 -7.72 15.38
C HIS A 216 10.40 -6.22 15.08
N TYR A 217 9.35 -5.73 14.42
CA TYR A 217 9.09 -4.33 14.13
C TYR A 217 7.72 -3.96 14.67
N TYR A 218 7.71 -3.68 15.97
CA TYR A 218 6.49 -3.39 16.72
C TYR A 218 6.13 -1.91 16.69
N ASN A 219 4.84 -1.61 16.76
CA ASN A 219 4.33 -0.25 16.89
C ASN A 219 3.10 -0.24 17.81
N GLY A 220 3.08 0.71 18.72
CA GLY A 220 1.90 1.02 19.54
C GLY A 220 1.48 2.45 19.30
N SER A 221 0.18 2.72 19.13
CA SER A 221 -0.32 4.08 18.99
C SER A 221 -1.59 4.34 19.76
N VAL A 222 -1.74 5.60 20.17
CA VAL A 222 -2.94 6.14 20.80
C VAL A 222 -3.32 7.41 20.05
N SER A 223 -4.58 7.54 19.66
CA SER A 223 -5.09 8.77 19.09
C SER A 223 -6.32 9.29 19.84
N TYR A 224 -6.39 10.60 19.93
CA TYR A 224 -7.50 11.33 20.50
C TYR A 224 -8.03 12.33 19.49
N THR A 225 -9.33 12.30 19.24
CA THR A 225 -10.01 13.22 18.34
C THR A 225 -10.98 14.10 19.09
N PHE A 226 -10.85 15.40 18.91
CA PHE A 226 -11.82 16.37 19.44
C PHE A 226 -12.12 17.40 18.35
N ASP A 227 -13.41 17.62 18.13
CA ASP A 227 -13.90 18.49 17.06
C ASP A 227 -13.26 18.13 15.70
N ARG A 228 -12.50 19.02 15.10
CA ARG A 228 -11.81 18.87 13.81
C ARG A 228 -10.33 18.51 13.95
N THR A 229 -9.86 18.25 15.17
CA THR A 229 -8.45 18.00 15.46
C THR A 229 -8.25 16.58 15.96
N ARG A 230 -7.24 15.90 15.41
CA ARG A 230 -6.77 14.59 15.87
C ARG A 230 -5.30 14.70 16.29
N ILE A 231 -5.01 14.25 17.49
CA ILE A 231 -3.65 14.06 18.01
C ILE A 231 -3.39 12.56 18.07
N GLN A 232 -2.26 12.13 17.52
CA GLN A 232 -1.82 10.75 17.60
C GLN A 232 -0.40 10.70 18.14
N VAL A 233 -0.18 9.84 19.11
CA VAL A 233 1.14 9.50 19.66
C VAL A 233 1.41 8.06 19.34
N ASN A 234 2.60 7.75 18.84
CA ASN A 234 3.04 6.41 18.57
C ASN A 234 4.46 6.17 19.09
N TYR A 235 4.75 4.93 19.42
CA TYR A 235 6.09 4.44 19.75
C TYR A 235 6.33 3.10 19.07
N GLY A 236 7.49 2.94 18.45
CA GLY A 236 7.80 1.68 17.77
C GLY A 236 9.20 1.58 17.23
N ARG A 237 9.49 0.38 16.74
CA ARG A 237 10.68 0.06 15.96
C ARG A 237 10.28 -0.05 14.50
N ASN A 238 10.86 0.80 13.67
CA ASN A 238 10.57 0.85 12.24
C ASN A 238 11.72 0.26 11.44
N ARG A 239 11.38 -0.50 10.40
CA ARG A 239 12.31 -1.04 9.41
C ARG A 239 12.83 0.08 8.51
N ALA A 240 14.07 -0.06 8.02
CA ALA A 240 14.53 0.75 6.90
C ALA A 240 13.75 0.35 5.64
N GLY A 241 13.35 1.32 4.84
CA GLY A 241 12.64 1.08 3.61
C GLY A 241 11.92 2.30 3.07
N TYR A 242 11.21 2.11 1.98
CA TYR A 242 10.39 3.17 1.40
C TYR A 242 9.04 3.25 2.08
N ILE A 243 8.66 4.45 2.48
CA ILE A 243 7.33 4.78 2.98
C ILE A 243 6.66 5.68 1.95
N CYS A 244 5.50 5.24 1.47
CA CYS A 244 4.71 5.98 0.50
C CYS A 244 3.49 6.61 1.17
N SER A 245 3.26 7.89 0.91
CA SER A 245 2.10 8.64 1.38
C SER A 245 1.62 9.57 0.27
N GLY A 246 0.32 9.48 -0.08
CA GLY A 246 -0.26 10.27 -1.17
C GLY A 246 0.40 10.04 -2.54
N GLY A 247 0.94 8.82 -2.78
CA GLY A 247 1.64 8.48 -4.03
C GLY A 247 3.11 8.90 -4.08
N VAL A 248 3.62 9.63 -3.07
CA VAL A 248 5.03 10.02 -2.97
C VAL A 248 5.74 9.06 -2.03
N CYS A 249 6.83 8.46 -2.51
CA CYS A 249 7.65 7.51 -1.76
C CYS A 249 8.97 8.13 -1.34
N ARG A 250 9.35 7.95 -0.08
CA ARG A 250 10.67 8.36 0.42
C ARG A 250 11.33 7.23 1.20
N TYR A 251 12.63 7.11 1.10
CA TYR A 251 13.41 6.19 1.93
C TYR A 251 13.48 6.70 3.36
N THR A 252 13.20 5.84 4.32
CA THR A 252 13.32 6.13 5.75
C THR A 252 14.30 5.13 6.37
N PRO A 253 15.33 5.58 7.10
CA PRO A 253 16.24 4.68 7.79
C PRO A 253 15.53 3.94 8.93
N ALA A 254 16.08 2.80 9.36
CA ALA A 254 15.59 2.10 10.53
C ALA A 254 15.73 2.96 11.77
N TYR A 255 14.70 3.02 12.59
CA TYR A 255 14.74 3.75 13.86
C TYR A 255 13.83 3.10 14.91
N THR A 256 14.12 3.37 16.18
CA THR A 256 13.21 3.09 17.30
C THR A 256 12.97 4.39 18.02
N GLY A 257 11.70 4.77 18.19
CA GLY A 257 11.38 6.05 18.78
C GLY A 257 9.89 6.35 18.87
N ALA A 258 9.60 7.52 19.43
CA ALA A 258 8.24 8.06 19.53
C ALA A 258 7.99 9.09 18.42
N GLY A 259 6.74 9.17 17.99
CA GLY A 259 6.25 10.18 17.06
C GLY A 259 4.96 10.81 17.56
N ILE A 260 4.75 12.08 17.23
CA ILE A 260 3.51 12.81 17.49
C ILE A 260 3.03 13.38 16.16
N THR A 261 1.77 13.12 15.85
CA THR A 261 1.11 13.67 14.65
C THR A 261 -0.10 14.48 15.07
N LEU A 262 -0.18 15.71 14.59
CA LEU A 262 -1.33 16.61 14.75
C LEU A 262 -1.97 16.83 13.38
N THR A 263 -3.25 16.51 13.26
CA THR A 263 -4.05 16.77 12.06
C THR A 263 -5.24 17.61 12.43
N THR A 264 -5.42 18.75 11.76
CA THR A 264 -6.59 19.63 11.95
C THR A 264 -7.13 20.07 10.59
N SER A 265 -8.45 20.17 10.49
CA SER A 265 -9.14 20.73 9.32
C SER A 265 -9.84 22.02 9.71
N PHE A 266 -9.77 23.02 8.85
CA PHE A 266 -10.33 24.36 9.07
C PHE A 266 -11.68 24.54 8.36
#